data_0991e3eb2580c89af7ceb3c796ff352b
#
_entry.id   0991e3eb2580c89af7ceb3c796ff352b
#
_cell.length_a   1.000
_cell.length_b   1.000
_cell.length_c   1.000
_cell.angle_alpha   90.00
_cell.angle_beta   90.00
_cell.angle_gamma   90.00
#
_symmetry.space_group_name_H-M   'P 1'
#
loop_
_entity.id
_entity.type
_entity.pdbx_description
1 polymer ?
#
loop_
_entity_poly.entity_id
_entity_poly.type
_entity_poly.pdbx_seq_one_letter_code
_entity_poly.pdbx_strand_id
1 'polypeptide(L)' 'MSESVQFIAVSFDHTDHGLVAGETFKCATPASAIERAKGYWQIFGHAGAMAFVRIGYPEARTTVLRRFGSVPPDAPG' A
#
# COMPACT_ATOMS: atom_id res chain seq x y z
N MET A 1 25.69 2.63 7.52
CA MET A 1 24.59 3.18 6.69
C MET A 1 23.26 2.70 7.19
N SER A 2 22.30 3.61 7.22
CA SER A 2 20.97 3.23 7.68
C SER A 2 20.19 2.55 6.56
N GLU A 3 19.28 1.66 6.96
CA GLU A 3 18.38 1.02 6.02
C GLU A 3 17.44 2.04 5.38
N SER A 4 17.09 1.78 4.14
CA SER A 4 16.10 2.58 3.44
C SER A 4 14.73 1.98 3.73
N VAL A 5 13.96 2.61 4.59
CA VAL A 5 12.64 2.13 5.00
C VAL A 5 11.57 3.13 4.56
N GLN A 6 10.56 2.63 3.86
CA GLN A 6 9.44 3.44 3.40
C GLN A 6 8.13 2.79 3.82
N PHE A 7 7.22 3.61 4.35
CA PHE A 7 5.86 3.18 4.67
C PHE A 7 4.95 3.75 3.60
N ILE A 8 4.24 2.89 2.90
CA ILE A 8 3.53 3.27 1.68
C ILE A 8 2.08 2.84 1.76
N ALA A 9 1.18 3.73 1.34
CA ALA A 9 -0.22 3.43 1.13
C ALA A 9 -0.50 3.46 -0.38
N VAL A 10 -1.28 2.51 -0.87
CA VAL A 10 -1.62 2.41 -2.28
C VAL A 10 -3.10 2.07 -2.42
N SER A 11 -3.76 2.70 -3.40
CA SER A 11 -5.15 2.40 -3.73
C SER A 11 -5.22 1.43 -4.90
N PHE A 12 -6.32 0.66 -4.97
CA PHE A 12 -6.59 -0.26 -6.07
C PHE A 12 -7.99 -0.02 -6.60
N ASP A 13 -8.13 -0.07 -7.91
CA ASP A 13 -9.41 0.09 -8.59
C ASP A 13 -9.59 -0.96 -9.65
N HIS A 14 -10.87 -1.32 -9.90
CA HIS A 14 -11.22 -2.26 -10.96
C HIS A 14 -11.12 -1.57 -12.31
N THR A 15 -10.48 -2.24 -13.26
CA THR A 15 -10.40 -1.80 -14.65
C THR A 15 -10.72 -2.99 -15.55
N ASP A 16 -10.73 -2.75 -16.86
CA ASP A 16 -10.92 -3.83 -17.84
C ASP A 16 -9.82 -4.89 -17.74
N HIS A 17 -8.70 -4.54 -17.13
CA HIS A 17 -7.57 -5.46 -16.96
C HIS A 17 -7.49 -6.02 -15.54
N GLY A 18 -8.55 -5.87 -14.74
CA GLY A 18 -8.60 -6.31 -13.36
C GLY A 18 -8.26 -5.20 -12.38
N LEU A 19 -7.81 -5.57 -11.20
CA LEU A 19 -7.42 -4.60 -10.18
C LEU A 19 -6.05 -4.03 -10.50
N VAL A 20 -5.96 -2.72 -10.56
CA VAL A 20 -4.69 -2.02 -10.80
C VAL A 20 -4.42 -1.02 -9.70
N ALA A 21 -3.15 -0.78 -9.43
CA ALA A 21 -2.71 0.23 -8.47
C ALA A 21 -3.01 1.62 -9.02
N GLY A 22 -3.57 2.47 -8.18
CA GLY A 22 -3.84 3.86 -8.50
C GLY A 22 -2.87 4.79 -7.80
N GLU A 23 -3.36 5.46 -6.76
CA GLU A 23 -2.55 6.42 -6.02
C GLU A 23 -1.62 5.73 -5.04
N THR A 24 -0.43 6.29 -4.88
CA THR A 24 0.58 5.82 -3.95
C THR A 24 1.04 7.00 -3.11
N PHE A 25 1.19 6.79 -1.81
CA PHE A 25 1.61 7.86 -0.91
C PHE A 25 2.63 7.32 0.09
N LYS A 26 3.76 8.01 0.21
CA LYS A 26 4.78 7.67 1.21
C LYS A 26 4.45 8.36 2.52
N CYS A 27 4.47 7.60 3.59
CA CYS A 27 4.11 8.07 4.92
C CYS A 27 5.31 7.99 5.85
N ALA A 28 5.26 8.75 6.93
CA ALA A 28 6.35 8.80 7.88
C ALA A 28 6.35 7.62 8.87
N THR A 29 5.18 7.03 9.11
CA THR A 29 5.01 5.97 10.10
C THR A 29 4.11 4.88 9.55
N PRO A 30 4.19 3.65 10.09
CA PRO A 30 3.27 2.58 9.68
C PRO A 30 1.81 2.93 10.00
N ALA A 31 1.55 3.60 11.12
CA ALA A 31 0.19 4.01 11.47
C ALA A 31 -0.38 4.98 10.44
N SER A 32 0.43 5.94 9.98
CA SER A 32 0.00 6.89 8.95
C SER A 32 -0.31 6.19 7.63
N ALA A 33 0.49 5.20 7.25
CA ALA A 33 0.26 4.43 6.03
C ALA A 33 -1.06 3.66 6.11
N ILE A 34 -1.33 3.03 7.25
CA ILE A 34 -2.58 2.29 7.47
C ILE A 34 -3.78 3.24 7.41
N GLU A 35 -3.69 4.39 8.07
CA GLU A 35 -4.77 5.39 8.06
C GLU A 35 -5.02 5.93 6.66
N ARG A 36 -3.98 6.18 5.90
CA ARG A 36 -4.10 6.66 4.52
C ARG A 36 -4.76 5.61 3.63
N ALA A 37 -4.33 4.35 3.75
CA ALA A 37 -4.92 3.26 2.98
C ALA A 37 -6.40 3.07 3.33
N LYS A 38 -6.72 3.12 4.61
CA LYS A 38 -8.11 3.04 5.07
C LYS A 38 -8.95 4.17 4.48
N GLY A 39 -8.40 5.38 4.42
CA GLY A 39 -9.06 6.53 3.83
C GLY A 39 -9.32 6.36 2.35
N TYR A 40 -8.38 5.82 1.58
CA TYR A 40 -8.58 5.53 0.18
C TYR A 40 -9.80 4.63 -0.01
N TRP A 41 -9.92 3.61 0.83
CA TRP A 41 -11.01 2.63 0.73
C TRP A 41 -12.33 3.18 1.27
N GLN A 42 -12.33 3.74 2.49
CA GLN A 42 -13.57 4.14 3.16
C GLN A 42 -14.08 5.53 2.77
N ILE A 43 -13.18 6.46 2.47
CA ILE A 43 -13.56 7.85 2.25
C ILE A 43 -13.61 8.17 0.76
N PHE A 44 -12.60 7.78 0.02
CA PHE A 44 -12.48 8.12 -1.40
C PHE A 44 -13.09 7.07 -2.34
N GLY A 45 -13.56 5.96 -1.79
CA GLY A 45 -14.34 5.00 -2.57
C GLY A 45 -13.55 4.13 -3.53
N HIS A 46 -12.24 3.99 -3.34
CA HIS A 46 -11.46 3.05 -4.13
C HIS A 46 -11.89 1.61 -3.82
N ALA A 47 -11.73 0.71 -4.78
CA ALA A 47 -12.14 -0.69 -4.62
C ALA A 47 -11.39 -1.37 -3.49
N GLY A 48 -10.14 -0.98 -3.27
CA GLY A 48 -9.34 -1.49 -2.17
C GLY A 48 -8.13 -0.61 -1.92
N ALA A 49 -7.37 -0.95 -0.91
CA ALA A 49 -6.16 -0.24 -0.57
C ALA A 49 -5.26 -1.13 0.27
N MET A 50 -3.99 -0.78 0.34
CA MET A 50 -3.03 -1.56 1.10
C MET A 50 -1.98 -0.63 1.69
N ALA A 51 -1.57 -0.94 2.91
CA ALA A 51 -0.42 -0.30 3.53
C ALA A 51 0.69 -1.33 3.63
N PHE A 52 1.90 -0.94 3.25
CA PHE A 52 3.03 -1.84 3.32
C PHE A 52 4.31 -1.08 3.64
N VAL A 53 5.31 -1.83 4.12
CA VAL A 53 6.63 -1.28 4.37
C VAL A 53 7.58 -1.88 3.33
N ARG A 54 8.41 -1.01 2.76
CA ARG A 54 9.45 -1.43 1.82
C ARG A 54 10.80 -1.13 2.43
N ILE A 55 11.64 -2.15 2.50
CA ILE A 55 13.02 -2.03 2.97
C ILE A 55 13.91 -2.28 1.77
N GLY A 56 14.71 -1.26 1.41
CA GLY A 56 15.52 -1.32 0.19
C GLY A 56 16.96 -1.75 0.41
N TYR A 57 17.42 -1.76 1.65
CA TYR A 57 18.81 -2.07 1.96
C TYR A 57 18.88 -2.73 3.33
N PRO A 58 19.72 -3.73 3.56
CA PRO A 58 20.66 -4.35 2.61
C PRO A 58 20.01 -5.26 1.57
N GLU A 59 18.81 -5.76 1.85
CA GLU A 59 18.04 -6.58 0.92
C GLU A 59 16.68 -5.97 0.69
N ALA A 60 16.27 -5.87 -0.58
CA ALA A 60 14.96 -5.37 -0.90
C ALA A 60 13.89 -6.32 -0.38
N ARG A 61 12.99 -5.81 0.46
CA ARG A 61 11.87 -6.58 1.01
C ARG A 61 10.65 -5.72 1.12
N THR A 62 9.49 -6.35 0.95
CA THR A 62 8.21 -5.69 1.12
C THR A 62 7.35 -6.53 2.05
N THR A 63 6.81 -5.90 3.08
CA THR A 63 5.93 -6.57 4.04
C THR A 63 4.62 -5.81 4.10
N VAL A 64 3.51 -6.53 3.89
CA VAL A 64 2.19 -5.93 3.97
C VAL A 64 1.82 -5.71 5.42
N LEU A 65 1.40 -4.47 5.73
CA LEU A 65 0.94 -4.10 7.07
C LEU A 65 -0.56 -4.34 7.19
N ARG A 66 -1.33 -3.94 6.19
CA ARG A 66 -2.79 -4.05 6.23
C ARG A 66 -3.37 -4.02 4.82
N ARG A 67 -4.43 -4.79 4.61
CA ARG A 67 -5.20 -4.78 3.36
C ARG A 67 -6.63 -4.35 3.66
N PHE A 68 -7.20 -3.55 2.76
CA PHE A 68 -8.59 -3.09 2.86
C PHE A 68 -9.31 -3.35 1.54
N GLY A 69 -10.50 -3.92 1.61
CA GLY A 69 -11.31 -4.17 0.42
C GLY A 69 -10.65 -5.13 -0.55
N SER A 70 -10.76 -4.82 -1.84
CA SER A 70 -10.24 -5.69 -2.91
C SER A 70 -8.78 -5.36 -3.21
N VAL A 71 -7.89 -6.33 -3.03
CA VAL A 71 -6.46 -6.18 -3.26
C VAL A 71 -6.01 -7.33 -4.15
N PRO A 72 -5.19 -7.07 -5.18
CA PRO A 72 -4.71 -8.15 -6.05
C PRO A 72 -3.92 -9.19 -5.25
N PRO A 73 -4.08 -10.49 -5.56
CA PRO A 73 -3.36 -11.54 -4.82
C PRO A 73 -1.84 -11.50 -5.02
N ASP A 74 -1.39 -10.88 -6.11
CA ASP A 74 0.03 -10.73 -6.43
C ASP A 74 0.57 -9.35 -6.07
N ALA A 75 -0.17 -8.58 -5.26
CA ALA A 75 0.29 -7.28 -4.80
C ALA A 75 1.56 -7.41 -3.97
N PRO A 76 2.38 -6.34 -3.90
CA PRO A 76 3.64 -6.39 -3.16
C PRO A 76 3.47 -6.91 -1.75
N GLY A 77 4.34 -7.80 -1.36
CA GLY A 77 4.29 -8.43 -0.04
C GLY A 77 4.44 -9.91 -0.10
#